data_b38fb2b3eb531ba37cfe71035b379beb
#
_entry.id   b38fb2b3eb531ba37cfe71035b379beb
#
_cell.length_a   1.000
_cell.length_b   1.000
_cell.length_c   1.000
_cell.angle_alpha   90.00
_cell.angle_beta   90.00
_cell.angle_gamma   90.00
#
_symmetry.space_group_name_H-M   'P 1'
#
loop_
_entity.id
_entity.type
_entity.pdbx_description
1 polymer ?
#
loop_
_entity_poly.entity_id
_entity_poly.type
_entity_poly.pdbx_seq_one_letter_code
_entity_poly.pdbx_strand_id
1 'polypeptide(L)'
;MTLSQDEIALLDTEAGVEHFGRGVDNSVDQILMVVDPSFESLELTRKIYDLGQNIGKPVHFVLNKVNNQNLSTMQKLVCDPDKILAVLPSDPEISESGLLGQELTMENTPIQHLAAALLKRSSYGGAENNA
;
A
#
# COMPACT_ATOMS: atom_id res chain seq x y z
N MET A 1 -12.87 13.24 -10.64
CA MET A 1 -11.94 14.10 -9.86
C MET A 1 -10.74 14.42 -10.74
N THR A 2 -10.46 15.68 -10.94
CA THR A 2 -9.34 16.14 -11.77
C THR A 2 -8.27 16.72 -10.85
N LEU A 3 -7.06 16.13 -10.86
CA LEU A 3 -5.93 16.61 -10.09
C LEU A 3 -5.02 17.47 -10.96
N SER A 4 -4.40 18.50 -10.38
CA SER A 4 -3.31 19.20 -11.01
C SER A 4 -2.04 18.35 -11.02
N GLN A 5 -1.01 18.76 -11.78
CA GLN A 5 0.23 17.98 -11.92
C GLN A 5 1.01 17.78 -10.61
N ASP A 6 0.75 18.66 -9.63
CA ASP A 6 1.46 18.64 -8.34
C ASP A 6 0.60 18.05 -7.20
N GLU A 7 -0.56 17.51 -7.51
CA GLU A 7 -1.48 16.96 -6.52
C GLU A 7 -1.47 15.43 -6.51
N ILE A 8 -1.49 14.85 -5.31
CA ILE A 8 -1.65 13.42 -5.07
C ILE A 8 -2.89 13.21 -4.24
N ALA A 9 -3.78 12.32 -4.68
CA ALA A 9 -4.93 11.90 -3.89
C ALA A 9 -4.71 10.49 -3.35
N LEU A 10 -4.96 10.32 -2.06
CA LEU A 10 -5.02 9.02 -1.41
C LEU A 10 -6.49 8.65 -1.22
N LEU A 11 -6.89 7.53 -1.79
CA LEU A 11 -8.22 6.96 -1.58
C LEU A 11 -8.09 5.81 -0.58
N ASP A 12 -8.61 6.02 0.62
CA ASP A 12 -8.68 4.97 1.63
C ASP A 12 -9.92 4.11 1.36
N THR A 13 -9.69 2.85 1.02
CA THR A 13 -10.76 1.91 0.72
C THR A 13 -10.75 0.78 1.75
N GLU A 14 -11.93 0.32 2.15
CA GLU A 14 -12.01 -0.88 2.96
C GLU A 14 -11.44 -2.09 2.21
N ALA A 15 -10.70 -2.93 2.94
CA ALA A 15 -10.10 -4.14 2.39
C ALA A 15 -11.19 -5.13 1.96
N GLY A 16 -11.58 -5.05 0.72
CA GLY A 16 -12.53 -5.98 0.11
C GLY A 16 -12.48 -5.86 -1.41
N VAL A 17 -12.21 -6.97 -2.06
CA VAL A 17 -12.21 -7.07 -3.53
C VAL A 17 -13.55 -6.65 -4.14
N GLU A 18 -14.62 -6.68 -3.31
CA GLU A 18 -15.99 -6.38 -3.72
C GLU A 18 -16.24 -4.92 -4.13
N HIS A 19 -15.42 -4.00 -3.63
CA HIS A 19 -15.57 -2.56 -3.90
C HIS A 19 -14.80 -2.08 -5.14
N PHE A 20 -13.87 -2.88 -5.64
CA PHE A 20 -13.06 -2.53 -6.81
C PHE A 20 -13.82 -2.56 -8.15
N GLY A 21 -15.00 -3.18 -8.21
CA GLY A 21 -15.80 -3.28 -9.45
C GLY A 21 -16.72 -2.10 -9.73
N ARG A 22 -16.63 -0.98 -8.97
CA ARG A 22 -17.61 0.13 -9.05
C ARG A 22 -17.02 1.47 -9.47
N GLY A 23 -16.03 1.48 -10.36
CA GLY A 23 -15.50 2.72 -10.93
C GLY A 23 -14.30 3.31 -10.21
N VAL A 24 -13.86 2.76 -9.08
CA VAL A 24 -12.62 3.16 -8.40
C VAL A 24 -11.39 2.75 -9.22
N ASP A 25 -11.46 1.62 -9.88
CA ASP A 25 -10.44 1.02 -10.73
C ASP A 25 -9.98 1.91 -11.89
N ASN A 26 -10.89 2.70 -12.49
CA ASN A 26 -10.54 3.58 -13.59
C ASN A 26 -10.01 4.95 -13.16
N SER A 27 -10.12 5.30 -11.89
CA SER A 27 -9.74 6.62 -11.37
C SER A 27 -8.42 6.64 -10.63
N VAL A 28 -7.79 5.48 -10.40
CA VAL A 28 -6.51 5.39 -9.68
C VAL A 28 -5.37 5.08 -10.63
N ASP A 29 -4.19 5.60 -10.35
CA ASP A 29 -2.97 5.35 -11.12
C ASP A 29 -2.21 4.14 -10.61
N GLN A 30 -2.32 3.83 -9.34
CA GLN A 30 -1.68 2.68 -8.70
C GLN A 30 -2.46 2.23 -7.47
N ILE A 31 -2.28 0.97 -7.12
CA ILE A 31 -2.89 0.34 -5.96
C ILE A 31 -1.79 0.06 -4.93
N LEU A 32 -2.01 0.50 -3.71
CA LEU A 32 -1.14 0.21 -2.58
C LEU A 32 -1.90 -0.67 -1.60
N MET A 33 -1.45 -1.90 -1.44
CA MET A 33 -2.05 -2.83 -0.50
C MET A 33 -1.23 -2.92 0.78
N VAL A 34 -1.85 -2.60 1.90
CA VAL A 34 -1.26 -2.81 3.23
C VAL A 34 -1.55 -4.23 3.67
N VAL A 35 -0.49 -4.99 3.99
CA VAL A 35 -0.55 -6.41 4.31
C VAL A 35 -0.21 -6.61 5.78
N ASP A 36 -1.19 -7.02 6.57
CA ASP A 36 -1.01 -7.39 7.97
C ASP A 36 -0.52 -8.85 8.09
N PRO A 37 0.13 -9.23 9.22
CA PRO A 37 0.60 -10.60 9.43
C PRO A 37 -0.55 -11.54 9.80
N SER A 38 -1.42 -11.81 8.83
CA SER A 38 -2.54 -12.74 8.95
C SER A 38 -2.67 -13.56 7.67
N PHE A 39 -3.20 -14.76 7.80
CA PHE A 39 -3.44 -15.65 6.66
C PHE A 39 -4.34 -14.98 5.62
N GLU A 40 -5.42 -14.38 6.06
CA GLU A 40 -6.40 -13.71 5.20
C GLU A 40 -5.78 -12.55 4.42
N SER A 41 -4.97 -11.73 5.09
CA SER A 41 -4.30 -10.61 4.44
C SER A 41 -3.31 -11.07 3.38
N LEU A 42 -2.54 -12.11 3.69
CA LEU A 42 -1.58 -12.69 2.75
C LEU A 42 -2.26 -13.36 1.55
N GLU A 43 -3.38 -14.04 1.77
CA GLU A 43 -4.17 -14.61 0.68
C GLU A 43 -4.75 -13.54 -0.26
N LEU A 44 -5.17 -12.40 0.31
CA LEU A 44 -5.70 -11.27 -0.47
C LEU A 44 -4.64 -10.66 -1.41
N THR A 45 -3.34 -10.80 -1.11
CA THR A 45 -2.29 -10.25 -1.98
C THR A 45 -2.41 -10.78 -3.40
N ARG A 46 -2.69 -12.07 -3.58
CA ARG A 46 -2.88 -12.68 -4.89
C ARG A 46 -4.09 -12.11 -5.62
N LYS A 47 -5.20 -11.98 -4.92
CA LYS A 47 -6.44 -11.46 -5.51
C LYS A 47 -6.30 -10.01 -5.95
N ILE A 48 -5.67 -9.17 -5.15
CA ILE A 48 -5.42 -7.76 -5.48
C ILE A 48 -4.41 -7.65 -6.62
N TYR A 49 -3.37 -8.48 -6.63
CA TYR A 49 -2.39 -8.50 -7.71
C TYR A 49 -3.05 -8.86 -9.04
N ASP A 50 -3.83 -9.92 -9.07
CA ASP A 50 -4.54 -10.36 -10.28
C ASP A 50 -5.53 -9.30 -10.75
N LEU A 51 -6.24 -8.65 -9.83
CA LEU A 51 -7.13 -7.54 -10.15
C LEU A 51 -6.37 -6.39 -10.82
N GLY A 52 -5.23 -5.98 -10.25
CA GLY A 52 -4.39 -4.94 -10.83
C GLY A 52 -3.93 -5.30 -12.25
N GLN A 53 -3.54 -6.54 -12.48
CA GLN A 53 -3.18 -7.04 -13.81
C GLN A 53 -4.35 -6.91 -14.79
N ASN A 54 -5.56 -7.28 -14.36
CA ASN A 54 -6.75 -7.25 -15.21
C ASN A 54 -7.16 -5.83 -15.60
N ILE A 55 -6.97 -4.85 -14.72
CA ILE A 55 -7.31 -3.44 -15.00
C ILE A 55 -6.12 -2.62 -15.50
N GLY A 56 -4.95 -3.22 -15.66
CA GLY A 56 -3.74 -2.55 -16.14
C GLY A 56 -3.17 -1.53 -15.16
N LYS A 57 -3.32 -1.74 -13.86
CA LYS A 57 -2.80 -0.84 -12.81
C LYS A 57 -1.72 -1.55 -11.99
N PRO A 58 -0.59 -0.87 -11.70
CA PRO A 58 0.45 -1.46 -10.87
C PRO A 58 -0.03 -1.61 -9.43
N VAL A 59 0.33 -2.75 -8.81
CA VAL A 59 0.07 -3.06 -7.42
C VAL A 59 1.39 -3.14 -6.68
N HIS A 60 1.46 -2.49 -5.53
CA HIS A 60 2.57 -2.56 -4.60
C HIS A 60 2.08 -2.97 -3.23
N PHE A 61 2.93 -3.66 -2.48
CA PHE A 61 2.62 -4.14 -1.15
C PHE A 61 3.41 -3.37 -0.10
N VAL A 62 2.77 -3.08 1.02
CA VAL A 62 3.40 -2.57 2.23
C VAL A 62 3.17 -3.58 3.33
N LEU A 63 4.23 -4.20 3.81
CA LEU A 63 4.14 -5.12 4.93
C LEU A 63 4.01 -4.31 6.23
N ASN A 64 2.96 -4.57 7.00
CA ASN A 64 2.63 -3.85 8.22
C ASN A 64 2.79 -4.74 9.46
N LYS A 65 3.00 -4.14 10.61
CA LYS A 65 3.16 -4.84 11.90
C LYS A 65 4.24 -5.90 11.86
N VAL A 66 5.35 -5.59 11.22
CA VAL A 66 6.45 -6.53 11.01
C VAL A 66 7.37 -6.56 12.23
N ASN A 67 7.80 -7.77 12.58
CA ASN A 67 8.82 -8.02 13.62
C ASN A 67 9.82 -9.07 13.13
N ASN A 68 10.83 -9.37 13.95
CA ASN A 68 11.86 -10.34 13.60
C ASN A 68 11.34 -11.78 13.41
N GLN A 69 10.18 -12.09 13.98
CA GLN A 69 9.59 -13.43 13.89
C GLN A 69 8.75 -13.62 12.63
N ASN A 70 8.07 -12.57 12.13
CA ASN A 70 7.15 -12.68 11.02
C ASN A 70 7.68 -12.19 9.67
N LEU A 71 8.75 -11.40 9.64
CA LEU A 71 9.26 -10.79 8.41
C LEU A 71 9.53 -11.81 7.31
N SER A 72 10.32 -12.83 7.59
CA SER A 72 10.69 -13.85 6.61
C SER A 72 9.46 -14.58 6.05
N THR A 73 8.52 -14.91 6.92
CA THR A 73 7.29 -15.60 6.53
C THR A 73 6.42 -14.70 5.63
N MET A 74 6.23 -13.44 6.01
CA MET A 74 5.46 -12.51 5.20
C MET A 74 6.08 -12.29 3.82
N GLN A 75 7.40 -12.14 3.75
CA GLN A 75 8.11 -11.98 2.48
C GLN A 75 7.98 -13.20 1.56
N LYS A 76 7.90 -14.40 2.13
CA LYS A 76 7.71 -15.64 1.36
C LYS A 76 6.28 -15.85 0.88
N LEU A 77 5.31 -15.40 1.67
CA LEU A 77 3.89 -15.67 1.41
C LEU A 77 3.20 -14.58 0.60
N VAL A 78 3.74 -13.36 0.55
CA VAL A 78 3.26 -12.36 -0.37
C VAL A 78 3.45 -12.84 -1.81
N CYS A 79 2.46 -12.62 -2.67
CA CYS A 79 2.43 -13.24 -4.00
C CYS A 79 3.59 -12.82 -4.92
N ASP A 80 4.12 -11.62 -4.73
CA ASP A 80 5.27 -11.11 -5.48
C ASP A 80 6.15 -10.25 -4.58
N PRO A 81 7.27 -10.81 -4.06
CA PRO A 81 8.18 -10.08 -3.17
C PRO A 81 8.82 -8.84 -3.82
N ASP A 82 8.98 -8.84 -5.15
CA ASP A 82 9.56 -7.69 -5.87
C ASP A 82 8.63 -6.47 -5.87
N LYS A 83 7.38 -6.66 -5.53
CA LYS A 83 6.38 -5.59 -5.41
C LYS A 83 6.26 -5.04 -3.98
N ILE A 84 7.05 -5.51 -3.05
CA ILE A 84 7.10 -4.94 -1.70
C ILE A 84 7.78 -3.58 -1.77
N LEU A 85 7.02 -2.52 -1.48
CA LEU A 85 7.50 -1.15 -1.53
C LEU A 85 8.13 -0.70 -0.21
N ALA A 86 7.58 -1.17 0.90
CA ALA A 86 8.05 -0.82 2.23
C ALA A 86 7.68 -1.89 3.26
N VAL A 87 8.44 -1.89 4.34
CA VAL A 87 8.22 -2.74 5.51
C VAL A 87 8.06 -1.82 6.72
N LEU A 88 6.88 -1.85 7.34
CA LEU A 88 6.56 -1.04 8.52
C LEU A 88 6.66 -1.93 9.76
N PRO A 89 7.56 -1.61 10.69
CA PRO A 89 7.68 -2.40 11.91
C PRO A 89 6.48 -2.21 12.82
N SER A 90 6.21 -3.22 13.63
CA SER A 90 5.24 -3.10 14.72
C SER A 90 5.69 -2.00 15.69
N ASP A 91 4.82 -1.05 15.95
CA ASP A 91 5.11 0.12 16.77
C ASP A 91 4.09 0.23 17.90
N PRO A 92 4.52 0.04 19.17
CA PRO A 92 3.63 0.14 20.32
C PRO A 92 2.97 1.51 20.47
N GLU A 93 3.64 2.59 20.11
CA GLU A 93 3.08 3.94 20.22
C GLU A 93 1.94 4.17 19.24
N ILE A 94 2.05 3.63 18.01
CA ILE A 94 0.95 3.67 17.04
C ILE A 94 -0.25 2.86 17.56
N SER A 95 0.01 1.68 18.10
CA SER A 95 -1.05 0.82 18.65
C SER A 95 -1.75 1.48 19.83
N GLU A 96 -1.02 2.08 20.73
CA GLU A 96 -1.56 2.77 21.90
C GLU A 96 -2.37 4.01 21.50
N SER A 97 -1.84 4.84 20.62
CA SER A 97 -2.56 6.01 20.10
C SER A 97 -3.89 5.61 19.44
N GLY A 98 -3.88 4.52 18.69
CA GLY A 98 -5.10 3.98 18.07
C GLY A 98 -6.13 3.52 19.09
N LEU A 99 -5.70 2.84 20.16
CA LEU A 99 -6.58 2.41 21.24
C LEU A 99 -7.18 3.58 22.01
N LEU A 100 -6.41 4.64 22.22
CA LEU A 100 -6.83 5.83 22.97
C LEU A 100 -7.56 6.86 22.09
N GLY A 101 -7.64 6.66 20.79
CA GLY A 101 -8.24 7.61 19.86
C GLY A 101 -7.47 8.92 19.77
N GLN A 102 -6.16 8.86 19.96
CA GLN A 102 -5.27 10.03 19.94
C GLN A 102 -4.59 10.17 18.58
N GLU A 103 -4.33 11.42 18.19
CA GLU A 103 -3.54 11.69 17.00
C GLU A 103 -2.08 11.28 17.20
N LEU A 104 -1.47 10.78 16.14
CA LEU A 104 -0.04 10.54 16.11
C LEU A 104 0.68 11.87 15.94
N THR A 105 1.43 12.27 16.95
CA THR A 105 2.19 13.54 16.96
C THR A 105 3.68 13.34 16.69
N MET A 106 4.11 12.10 16.49
CA MET A 106 5.51 11.75 16.31
C MET A 106 5.87 11.58 14.84
N GLU A 107 7.10 11.89 14.51
CA GLU A 107 7.66 11.53 13.21
C GLU A 107 7.90 10.02 13.15
N ASN A 108 7.41 9.39 12.10
CA ASN A 108 7.62 7.96 11.84
C ASN A 108 8.50 7.79 10.61
N THR A 109 9.76 7.42 10.80
CA THR A 109 10.75 7.25 9.74
C THR A 109 10.33 6.22 8.68
N PRO A 110 9.81 5.03 9.02
CA PRO A 110 9.33 4.08 8.03
C PRO A 110 8.22 4.63 7.13
N ILE A 111 7.28 5.39 7.69
CA ILE A 111 6.21 6.03 6.91
C ILE A 111 6.76 7.14 6.02
N GLN A 112 7.72 7.91 6.48
CA GLN A 112 8.41 8.91 5.66
C GLN A 112 9.13 8.27 4.48
N HIS A 113 9.79 7.13 4.66
CA HIS A 113 10.41 6.36 3.58
C HIS A 113 9.38 5.84 2.58
N LEU A 114 8.23 5.36 3.06
CA LEU A 114 7.13 4.94 2.19
C LEU A 114 6.62 6.11 1.35
N ALA A 115 6.39 7.28 1.96
CA ALA A 115 5.95 8.47 1.26
C ALA A 115 6.95 8.89 0.16
N ALA A 116 8.25 8.88 0.47
CA ALA A 116 9.30 9.19 -0.50
C ALA A 116 9.32 8.19 -1.68
N ALA A 117 9.12 6.90 -1.40
CA ALA A 117 9.06 5.87 -2.44
C ALA A 117 7.84 6.04 -3.35
N LEU A 118 6.69 6.42 -2.80
CA LEU A 118 5.48 6.70 -3.58
C LEU A 118 5.64 7.93 -4.46
N LEU A 119 6.25 8.99 -3.96
CA LEU A 119 6.53 10.22 -4.72
C LEU A 119 7.47 9.96 -5.88
N LYS A 120 8.53 9.17 -5.69
CA LYS A 120 9.44 8.76 -6.77
C LYS A 120 8.70 8.05 -7.89
N ARG A 121 7.80 7.12 -7.58
CA ARG A 121 7.04 6.36 -8.58
C ARG A 121 6.07 7.23 -9.36
N SER A 122 5.42 8.18 -8.71
CA SER A 122 4.52 9.13 -9.37
C SER A 122 5.25 10.01 -10.38
N SER A 123 6.50 10.40 -10.10
CA SER A 123 7.33 11.18 -11.03
C SER A 123 7.75 10.39 -12.25
N TYR A 124 7.96 9.08 -12.13
CA TYR A 124 8.33 8.20 -13.26
C TYR A 124 7.14 7.87 -14.17
N GLY A 125 5.94 7.75 -13.63
CA GLY A 125 4.73 7.48 -14.43
C GLY A 125 4.38 8.60 -15.40
N GLY A 126 4.79 9.83 -15.12
CA GLY A 126 4.59 10.98 -16.03
C GLY A 126 5.54 11.03 -17.22
N ALA A 127 6.69 10.35 -17.13
CA ALA A 127 7.70 10.35 -18.19
C ALA A 127 7.45 9.29 -19.27
N GLU A 128 6.76 8.20 -18.95
CA GLU A 128 6.47 7.11 -19.90
C GLU A 128 5.30 7.41 -20.84
N ASN A 129 4.44 8.36 -20.49
CA ASN A 129 3.31 8.74 -21.33
C ASN A 129 3.60 9.81 -22.39
N ASN A 130 4.84 10.26 -22.51
CA ASN A 130 5.27 11.26 -23.49
C ASN A 130 6.25 10.69 -24.55
N ALA A 131 6.31 9.39 -24.65
CA ALA A 131 7.12 8.74 -25.69
C ALA A 131 6.23 8.24 -26.82
#